data_6ee478742ea053973e57d94ff3526cd7
#
_entry.id   6ee478742ea053973e57d94ff3526cd7
#
_cell.length_a   1.000
_cell.length_b   1.000
_cell.length_c   1.000
_cell.angle_alpha   90.00
_cell.angle_beta   90.00
_cell.angle_gamma   90.00
#
_symmetry.space_group_name_H-M   'P 1'
#
loop_
_entity.id
_entity.type
_entity.pdbx_description
1 polymer ?
#
loop_
_entity_poly.entity_id
_entity_poly.type
_entity_poly.pdbx_seq_one_letter_code
_entity_poly.pdbx_strand_id
1 'polypeptide(L)'
;EIWIIPSVGCLNIVESAIEKRAQAYLAGSIDSILAFSHPYGCSQMGEDQENTRRILADLINHPNAGGVLVLGLGCENSNIDVLKEYIGEYDESRVKFLVCQESEDEIQDGLELVKELTKYAGAFTREPIPCSELIIGMKCGGSDGLSGITANPAVGAFSDLLIANGGTTILTEVPEMFGAETLLMNRCENEELFEQTVKLINDFKNYFTSHNQTIYENPSPGNKKGGISSLEDKSLGCTQKSGSAPVRGVLSYGEPVAVHGLNLLSAP
;
A
#
# COMPACT_ATOMS: atom_id res chain seq x y z
N GLU A 1 -0.52 -15.25 -5.75
CA GLU A 1 0.61 -15.20 -4.81
C GLU A 1 0.23 -15.82 -3.47
N ILE A 2 1.23 -16.26 -2.70
CA ILE A 2 1.06 -16.60 -1.28
C ILE A 2 1.78 -15.54 -0.46
N TRP A 3 1.10 -14.99 0.54
CA TRP A 3 1.64 -13.93 1.38
C TRP A 3 1.84 -14.41 2.82
N ILE A 4 2.96 -14.02 3.42
CA ILE A 4 3.28 -14.26 4.83
C ILE A 4 3.29 -12.91 5.52
N ILE A 5 2.39 -12.71 6.48
CA ILE A 5 2.15 -11.42 7.11
C ILE A 5 2.36 -11.56 8.61
N PRO A 6 3.39 -10.92 9.19
CA PRO A 6 3.62 -10.91 10.62
C PRO A 6 2.72 -9.87 11.30
N SER A 7 2.23 -10.18 12.50
CA SER A 7 1.49 -9.23 13.36
C SER A 7 2.39 -8.16 13.98
N VAL A 8 3.69 -8.44 14.07
CA VAL A 8 4.67 -7.63 14.78
C VAL A 8 6.07 -7.81 14.19
N GLY A 9 6.86 -6.74 14.14
CA GLY A 9 8.21 -6.74 13.56
C GLY A 9 9.20 -7.71 14.21
N CYS A 10 8.92 -8.22 15.41
CA CYS A 10 9.73 -9.26 16.06
C CYS A 10 9.76 -10.59 15.27
N LEU A 11 8.79 -10.80 14.39
CA LEU A 11 8.65 -11.99 13.57
C LEU A 11 9.36 -11.91 12.20
N ASN A 12 9.94 -10.76 11.84
CA ASN A 12 10.54 -10.55 10.52
C ASN A 12 11.63 -11.60 10.17
N ILE A 13 12.34 -12.13 11.15
CA ILE A 13 13.35 -13.18 10.92
C ILE A 13 12.67 -14.52 10.63
N VAL A 14 11.61 -14.86 11.38
CA VAL A 14 10.85 -16.11 11.22
C VAL A 14 10.15 -16.13 9.86
N GLU A 15 9.42 -15.05 9.52
CA GLU A 15 8.74 -14.95 8.23
C GLU A 15 9.68 -15.06 7.04
N SER A 16 10.83 -14.36 7.11
CA SER A 16 11.86 -14.41 6.06
C SER A 16 12.49 -15.80 5.92
N ALA A 17 12.65 -16.53 7.04
CA ALA A 17 13.13 -17.90 7.01
C ALA A 17 12.12 -18.87 6.37
N ILE A 18 10.82 -18.67 6.66
CA ILE A 18 9.73 -19.45 6.05
C ILE A 18 9.65 -19.12 4.56
N GLU A 19 9.59 -17.81 4.18
CA GLU A 19 9.54 -17.37 2.79
C GLU A 19 10.64 -18.02 1.94
N LYS A 20 11.88 -17.89 2.40
CA LYS A 20 13.06 -18.42 1.67
C LYS A 20 12.98 -19.92 1.45
N ARG A 21 12.54 -20.69 2.45
CA ARG A 21 12.43 -22.16 2.33
C ARG A 21 11.20 -22.56 1.52
N ALA A 22 10.11 -21.82 1.64
CA ALA A 22 8.86 -22.08 0.97
C ALA A 22 8.93 -21.89 -0.55
N GLN A 23 9.93 -21.18 -1.09
CA GLN A 23 10.14 -21.07 -2.54
C GLN A 23 10.19 -22.44 -3.24
N ALA A 24 10.59 -23.49 -2.52
CA ALA A 24 10.58 -24.86 -3.04
C ALA A 24 9.16 -25.43 -3.30
N TYR A 25 8.13 -24.78 -2.78
CA TYR A 25 6.72 -25.19 -2.94
C TYR A 25 6.01 -24.48 -4.07
N LEU A 26 6.68 -23.55 -4.78
CA LEU A 26 6.10 -22.88 -5.94
C LEU A 26 5.65 -23.91 -6.99
N ALA A 27 4.35 -23.93 -7.27
CA ALA A 27 3.74 -24.87 -8.21
C ALA A 27 2.40 -24.34 -8.72
N GLY A 28 1.94 -24.89 -9.85
CA GLY A 28 0.64 -24.56 -10.43
C GLY A 28 0.58 -23.11 -10.93
N SER A 29 -0.47 -22.39 -10.52
CA SER A 29 -0.70 -20.99 -10.93
C SER A 29 -0.06 -19.96 -10.00
N ILE A 30 0.75 -20.37 -9.02
CA ILE A 30 1.38 -19.49 -8.05
C ILE A 30 2.66 -18.91 -8.62
N ASP A 31 2.74 -17.57 -8.72
CA ASP A 31 3.91 -16.87 -9.25
C ASP A 31 4.97 -16.61 -8.18
N SER A 32 4.56 -16.36 -6.93
CA SER A 32 5.47 -15.98 -5.85
C SER A 32 4.94 -16.34 -4.46
N ILE A 33 5.86 -16.49 -3.53
CA ILE A 33 5.61 -16.53 -2.08
C ILE A 33 6.39 -15.35 -1.50
N LEU A 34 5.73 -14.44 -0.82
CA LEU A 34 6.28 -13.16 -0.37
C LEU A 34 6.02 -12.95 1.12
N ALA A 35 7.01 -12.41 1.83
CA ALA A 35 6.89 -11.94 3.19
C ALA A 35 6.78 -10.41 3.24
N PHE A 36 5.92 -9.90 4.12
CA PHE A 36 5.64 -8.47 4.27
C PHE A 36 6.21 -7.93 5.58
N SER A 37 7.54 -7.87 5.67
CA SER A 37 8.24 -7.36 6.85
C SER A 37 7.88 -5.91 7.15
N HIS A 38 7.69 -5.60 8.43
CA HIS A 38 7.46 -4.23 8.89
C HIS A 38 8.16 -3.95 10.23
N PRO A 39 8.52 -2.69 10.54
CA PRO A 39 9.28 -2.35 11.76
C PRO A 39 8.41 -2.19 13.01
N TYR A 40 7.09 -2.29 12.88
CA TYR A 40 6.16 -1.95 13.95
C TYR A 40 6.10 -3.02 15.04
N GLY A 41 6.03 -2.57 16.30
CA GLY A 41 6.04 -3.43 17.49
C GLY A 41 5.01 -3.02 18.52
N CYS A 42 5.11 -3.61 19.72
CA CYS A 42 4.14 -3.44 20.82
C CYS A 42 4.13 -2.01 21.41
N SER A 43 5.07 -1.14 21.04
CA SER A 43 5.13 0.24 21.54
C SER A 43 4.32 1.24 20.71
N GLN A 44 3.67 0.81 19.63
CA GLN A 44 2.71 1.66 18.95
C GLN A 44 1.50 1.95 19.88
N MET A 45 0.95 3.16 19.76
CA MET A 45 -0.17 3.61 20.57
C MET A 45 -1.18 4.39 19.72
N GLY A 46 -2.44 4.40 20.17
CA GLY A 46 -3.49 5.20 19.59
C GLY A 46 -3.68 4.93 18.10
N GLU A 47 -3.73 5.97 17.30
CA GLU A 47 -4.05 5.92 15.89
C GLU A 47 -2.99 5.15 15.06
N ASP A 48 -1.72 5.22 15.43
CA ASP A 48 -0.65 4.48 14.75
C ASP A 48 -0.87 2.96 14.84
N GLN A 49 -1.28 2.47 16.02
CA GLN A 49 -1.59 1.07 16.21
C GLN A 49 -2.85 0.66 15.44
N GLU A 50 -3.88 1.49 15.47
CA GLU A 50 -5.12 1.25 14.73
C GLU A 50 -4.88 1.19 13.21
N ASN A 51 -4.09 2.10 12.67
CA ASN A 51 -3.71 2.10 11.27
C ASN A 51 -2.93 0.84 10.88
N THR A 52 -2.00 0.40 11.73
CA THR A 52 -1.26 -0.85 11.50
C THR A 52 -2.21 -2.05 11.44
N ARG A 53 -3.16 -2.17 12.36
CA ARG A 53 -4.15 -3.27 12.37
C ARG A 53 -5.01 -3.28 11.11
N ARG A 54 -5.51 -2.11 10.70
CA ARG A 54 -6.32 -1.96 9.47
C ARG A 54 -5.52 -2.37 8.25
N ILE A 55 -4.29 -1.85 8.09
CA ILE A 55 -3.44 -2.18 6.94
C ILE A 55 -3.08 -3.66 6.90
N LEU A 56 -2.78 -4.29 8.05
CA LEU A 56 -2.54 -5.73 8.10
C LEU A 56 -3.79 -6.52 7.70
N ALA A 57 -4.98 -6.12 8.18
CA ALA A 57 -6.24 -6.75 7.78
C ALA A 57 -6.53 -6.58 6.28
N ASP A 58 -6.28 -5.41 5.72
CA ASP A 58 -6.44 -5.14 4.29
C ASP A 58 -5.47 -5.97 3.44
N LEU A 59 -4.22 -6.13 3.88
CA LEU A 59 -3.25 -7.02 3.23
C LEU A 59 -3.71 -8.48 3.29
N ILE A 60 -4.24 -8.94 4.44
CA ILE A 60 -4.76 -10.31 4.59
C ILE A 60 -5.96 -10.54 3.66
N ASN A 61 -6.81 -9.54 3.48
CA ASN A 61 -7.99 -9.60 2.61
C ASN A 61 -7.67 -9.26 1.14
N HIS A 62 -6.44 -8.89 0.81
CA HIS A 62 -6.09 -8.41 -0.51
C HIS A 62 -6.32 -9.46 -1.61
N PRO A 63 -6.97 -9.12 -2.74
CA PRO A 63 -7.34 -10.08 -3.78
C PRO A 63 -6.16 -10.71 -4.53
N ASN A 64 -4.97 -10.09 -4.52
CA ASN A 64 -3.76 -10.68 -5.12
C ASN A 64 -3.20 -11.85 -4.29
N ALA A 65 -3.56 -11.97 -3.02
CA ALA A 65 -3.17 -13.07 -2.17
C ALA A 65 -4.10 -14.27 -2.40
N GLY A 66 -3.65 -15.25 -3.14
CA GLY A 66 -4.37 -16.54 -3.29
C GLY A 66 -4.37 -17.36 -2.01
N GLY A 67 -3.40 -17.13 -1.11
CA GLY A 67 -3.33 -17.67 0.24
C GLY A 67 -2.49 -16.79 1.15
N VAL A 68 -2.85 -16.75 2.43
CA VAL A 68 -2.18 -15.92 3.44
C VAL A 68 -1.85 -16.73 4.68
N LEU A 69 -0.58 -16.68 5.10
CA LEU A 69 -0.14 -17.12 6.42
C LEU A 69 0.05 -15.91 7.32
N VAL A 70 -0.75 -15.78 8.37
CA VAL A 70 -0.62 -14.75 9.39
C VAL A 70 0.20 -15.30 10.55
N LEU A 71 1.33 -14.66 10.84
CA LEU A 71 2.20 -15.03 11.95
C LEU A 71 1.92 -14.13 13.16
N GLY A 72 1.48 -14.71 14.26
CA GLY A 72 1.41 -14.07 15.58
C GLY A 72 2.59 -14.48 16.44
N LEU A 73 3.13 -13.57 17.25
CA LEU A 73 4.14 -13.93 18.25
C LEU A 73 3.51 -14.62 19.45
N GLY A 74 2.40 -14.10 19.97
CA GLY A 74 1.66 -14.59 21.12
C GLY A 74 1.58 -13.60 22.29
N CYS A 75 2.50 -12.63 22.39
CA CYS A 75 2.52 -11.62 23.46
C CYS A 75 2.29 -10.19 22.97
N GLU A 76 2.07 -9.98 21.69
CA GLU A 76 1.89 -8.67 21.07
C GLU A 76 0.47 -8.11 21.27
N ASN A 77 0.35 -6.77 21.26
CA ASN A 77 -0.92 -6.08 21.42
C ASN A 77 -1.87 -6.24 20.22
N SER A 78 -1.33 -6.56 19.04
CA SER A 78 -2.08 -6.85 17.83
C SER A 78 -2.02 -8.34 17.51
N ASN A 79 -2.30 -9.18 18.52
CA ASN A 79 -2.30 -10.63 18.38
C ASN A 79 -3.38 -11.11 17.41
N ILE A 80 -3.35 -12.40 17.08
CA ILE A 80 -4.24 -13.02 16.08
C ILE A 80 -5.71 -12.80 16.41
N ASP A 81 -6.13 -12.87 17.67
CA ASP A 81 -7.53 -12.70 18.05
C ASP A 81 -7.99 -11.25 17.79
N VAL A 82 -7.16 -10.28 18.13
CA VAL A 82 -7.41 -8.86 17.81
C VAL A 82 -7.45 -8.65 16.30
N LEU A 83 -6.50 -9.21 15.54
CA LEU A 83 -6.49 -9.05 14.08
C LEU A 83 -7.73 -9.66 13.41
N LYS A 84 -8.24 -10.77 13.90
CA LYS A 84 -9.46 -11.39 13.39
C LYS A 84 -10.68 -10.46 13.47
N GLU A 85 -10.76 -9.57 14.47
CA GLU A 85 -11.83 -8.57 14.56
C GLU A 85 -11.79 -7.56 13.39
N TYR A 86 -10.57 -7.22 12.91
CA TYR A 86 -10.37 -6.31 11.77
C TYR A 86 -10.51 -7.02 10.41
N ILE A 87 -10.07 -8.28 10.32
CA ILE A 87 -10.16 -9.10 9.10
C ILE A 87 -11.63 -9.38 8.76
N GLY A 88 -12.48 -9.59 9.77
CA GLY A 88 -13.88 -9.97 9.60
C GLY A 88 -14.04 -11.42 9.14
N GLU A 89 -14.99 -11.68 8.27
CA GLU A 89 -15.22 -13.01 7.69
C GLU A 89 -14.10 -13.38 6.70
N TYR A 90 -13.54 -14.57 6.82
CA TYR A 90 -12.48 -15.07 5.93
C TYR A 90 -12.67 -16.55 5.62
N ASP A 91 -12.10 -17.01 4.49
CA ASP A 91 -12.04 -18.42 4.12
C ASP A 91 -10.84 -19.08 4.82
N GLU A 92 -11.11 -20.05 5.70
CA GLU A 92 -10.08 -20.81 6.42
C GLU A 92 -9.17 -21.64 5.49
N SER A 93 -9.59 -21.92 4.27
CA SER A 93 -8.75 -22.56 3.26
C SER A 93 -7.72 -21.59 2.68
N ARG A 94 -8.05 -20.30 2.66
CA ARG A 94 -7.21 -19.22 2.12
C ARG A 94 -6.33 -18.56 3.18
N VAL A 95 -6.82 -18.42 4.42
CA VAL A 95 -6.11 -17.71 5.51
C VAL A 95 -5.79 -18.68 6.63
N LYS A 96 -4.50 -18.80 6.93
CA LYS A 96 -3.99 -19.65 8.03
C LYS A 96 -3.31 -18.78 9.09
N PHE A 97 -3.38 -19.22 10.32
CA PHE A 97 -2.78 -18.52 11.46
C PHE A 97 -1.81 -19.43 12.19
N LEU A 98 -0.69 -18.86 12.63
CA LEU A 98 0.30 -19.55 13.47
C LEU A 98 0.73 -18.62 14.61
N VAL A 99 0.58 -19.08 15.86
CA VAL A 99 1.14 -18.41 17.04
C VAL A 99 2.51 -19.03 17.33
N CYS A 100 3.58 -18.28 17.08
CA CYS A 100 4.95 -18.80 17.17
C CYS A 100 5.34 -19.29 18.55
N GLN A 101 4.89 -18.61 19.64
CA GLN A 101 5.18 -19.05 21.02
C GLN A 101 4.45 -20.32 21.45
N GLU A 102 3.45 -20.77 20.70
CA GLU A 102 2.72 -22.01 20.96
C GLU A 102 3.26 -23.20 20.13
N SER A 103 4.20 -22.95 19.22
CA SER A 103 4.83 -23.93 18.34
C SER A 103 6.17 -24.41 18.93
N GLU A 104 6.50 -25.68 18.73
CA GLU A 104 7.82 -26.24 19.07
C GLU A 104 8.87 -25.90 17.97
N ASP A 105 8.44 -25.76 16.72
CA ASP A 105 9.26 -25.33 15.56
C ASP A 105 8.39 -24.47 14.63
N GLU A 106 8.32 -23.17 14.92
CA GLU A 106 7.50 -22.22 14.20
C GLU A 106 7.84 -22.10 12.70
N ILE A 107 9.08 -22.43 12.35
CA ILE A 107 9.49 -22.43 10.94
C ILE A 107 8.92 -23.65 10.23
N GLN A 108 9.02 -24.84 10.84
CA GLN A 108 8.51 -26.09 10.25
C GLN A 108 6.98 -26.04 10.14
N ASP A 109 6.30 -25.64 11.22
CA ASP A 109 4.84 -25.50 11.23
C ASP A 109 4.37 -24.45 10.19
N GLY A 110 5.07 -23.33 10.09
CA GLY A 110 4.82 -22.32 9.07
C GLY A 110 4.98 -22.83 7.64
N LEU A 111 6.01 -23.66 7.39
CA LEU A 111 6.22 -24.30 6.10
C LEU A 111 5.11 -25.29 5.74
N GLU A 112 4.58 -26.02 6.71
CA GLU A 112 3.46 -26.96 6.48
C GLU A 112 2.19 -26.17 6.10
N LEU A 113 1.90 -25.07 6.79
CA LEU A 113 0.77 -24.22 6.48
C LEU A 113 0.93 -23.55 5.08
N VAL A 114 2.12 -23.05 4.75
CA VAL A 114 2.38 -22.51 3.39
C VAL A 114 2.19 -23.59 2.33
N LYS A 115 2.59 -24.84 2.59
CA LYS A 115 2.36 -25.96 1.67
C LYS A 115 0.88 -26.28 1.46
N GLU A 116 0.04 -26.16 2.50
CA GLU A 116 -1.42 -26.25 2.35
C GLU A 116 -1.97 -25.12 1.49
N LEU A 117 -1.55 -23.87 1.76
CA LEU A 117 -1.94 -22.69 0.98
C LEU A 117 -1.50 -22.80 -0.48
N THR A 118 -0.30 -23.29 -0.76
CA THR A 118 0.16 -23.49 -2.14
C THR A 118 -0.66 -24.56 -2.87
N LYS A 119 -1.10 -25.60 -2.18
CA LYS A 119 -1.99 -26.62 -2.75
C LYS A 119 -3.37 -26.04 -3.06
N TYR A 120 -3.92 -25.22 -2.18
CA TYR A 120 -5.20 -24.55 -2.36
C TYR A 120 -5.14 -23.56 -3.53
N ALA A 121 -4.25 -22.58 -3.47
CA ALA A 121 -4.14 -21.53 -4.46
C ALA A 121 -3.59 -22.01 -5.82
N GLY A 122 -2.76 -23.03 -5.83
CA GLY A 122 -2.20 -23.64 -7.04
C GLY A 122 -3.22 -24.33 -7.94
N ALA A 123 -4.43 -24.59 -7.42
CA ALA A 123 -5.53 -25.15 -8.19
C ALA A 123 -6.32 -24.07 -8.99
N PHE A 124 -6.09 -22.79 -8.73
CA PHE A 124 -6.81 -21.71 -9.44
C PHE A 124 -6.32 -21.58 -10.89
N THR A 125 -7.26 -21.27 -11.77
CA THR A 125 -6.98 -20.96 -13.18
C THR A 125 -7.11 -19.47 -13.41
N ARG A 126 -6.26 -18.91 -14.27
CA ARG A 126 -6.35 -17.50 -14.65
C ARG A 126 -7.48 -17.29 -15.64
N GLU A 127 -8.27 -16.27 -15.40
CA GLU A 127 -9.37 -15.84 -16.26
C GLU A 127 -9.19 -14.40 -16.72
N PRO A 128 -9.71 -14.03 -17.90
CA PRO A 128 -9.75 -12.63 -18.31
C PRO A 128 -10.63 -11.81 -17.36
N ILE A 129 -10.12 -10.67 -16.91
CA ILE A 129 -10.87 -9.71 -16.09
C ILE A 129 -10.95 -8.37 -16.84
N PRO A 130 -12.03 -7.58 -16.64
CA PRO A 130 -12.10 -6.23 -17.19
C PRO A 130 -11.08 -5.30 -16.50
N CYS A 131 -10.65 -4.24 -17.20
CA CYS A 131 -9.74 -3.25 -16.64
C CYS A 131 -10.33 -2.52 -15.42
N SER A 132 -11.65 -2.52 -15.25
CA SER A 132 -12.32 -1.96 -14.06
C SER A 132 -11.91 -2.61 -12.74
N GLU A 133 -11.44 -3.86 -12.79
CA GLU A 133 -10.93 -4.56 -11.59
C GLU A 133 -9.50 -4.13 -11.21
N LEU A 134 -8.81 -3.36 -12.07
CA LEU A 134 -7.44 -2.95 -11.81
C LEU A 134 -7.39 -1.68 -10.97
N ILE A 135 -6.63 -1.73 -9.87
CA ILE A 135 -6.29 -0.60 -9.00
C ILE A 135 -4.78 -0.47 -8.96
N ILE A 136 -4.26 0.69 -9.37
CA ILE A 136 -2.82 0.95 -9.46
C ILE A 136 -2.44 2.15 -8.60
N GLY A 137 -1.59 1.92 -7.60
CA GLY A 137 -0.95 2.97 -6.81
C GLY A 137 0.22 3.59 -7.57
N MET A 138 0.31 4.93 -7.54
CA MET A 138 1.37 5.69 -8.19
C MET A 138 2.23 6.37 -7.13
N LYS A 139 3.54 6.13 -7.19
CA LYS A 139 4.52 6.62 -6.23
C LYS A 139 5.79 7.12 -6.93
N CYS A 140 6.54 7.98 -6.23
CA CYS A 140 7.89 8.36 -6.65
C CYS A 140 8.89 7.25 -6.31
N GLY A 141 9.67 6.81 -7.29
CA GLY A 141 10.80 5.87 -7.05
C GLY A 141 12.13 6.59 -6.86
N GLY A 142 12.24 7.81 -7.36
CA GLY A 142 13.42 8.68 -7.33
C GLY A 142 13.34 9.68 -8.47
N SER A 143 13.24 10.97 -8.14
CA SER A 143 13.03 12.02 -9.14
C SER A 143 14.35 12.72 -9.48
N ASP A 144 14.50 13.05 -10.76
CA ASP A 144 15.52 13.95 -11.30
C ASP A 144 14.88 15.01 -12.23
N GLY A 145 15.66 15.91 -12.78
CA GLY A 145 15.17 16.97 -13.68
C GLY A 145 14.50 16.46 -14.95
N LEU A 146 14.75 15.21 -15.37
CA LEU A 146 14.13 14.60 -16.55
C LEU A 146 12.81 13.89 -16.22
N SER A 147 12.61 13.46 -14.98
CA SER A 147 11.42 12.70 -14.56
C SER A 147 10.12 13.44 -14.89
N GLY A 148 10.08 14.78 -14.71
CA GLY A 148 8.93 15.63 -15.00
C GLY A 148 8.57 15.75 -16.49
N ILE A 149 9.49 15.43 -17.39
CA ILE A 149 9.27 15.51 -18.84
C ILE A 149 9.26 14.13 -19.54
N THR A 150 9.56 13.06 -18.82
CA THR A 150 9.60 11.68 -19.35
C THR A 150 8.72 10.72 -18.55
N ALA A 151 9.21 10.23 -17.42
CA ALA A 151 8.56 9.18 -16.64
C ALA A 151 7.20 9.60 -16.08
N ASN A 152 7.09 10.78 -15.47
CA ASN A 152 5.84 11.22 -14.84
C ASN A 152 4.71 11.43 -15.85
N PRO A 153 4.92 12.10 -17.02
CA PRO A 153 3.91 12.17 -18.08
C PRO A 153 3.53 10.81 -18.65
N ALA A 154 4.49 9.87 -18.77
CA ALA A 154 4.19 8.51 -19.24
C ALA A 154 3.28 7.75 -18.24
N VAL A 155 3.55 7.88 -16.93
CA VAL A 155 2.67 7.35 -15.88
C VAL A 155 1.29 8.03 -15.93
N GLY A 156 1.24 9.34 -16.16
CA GLY A 156 -0.01 10.08 -16.32
C GLY A 156 -0.85 9.61 -17.52
N ALA A 157 -0.21 9.38 -18.67
CA ALA A 157 -0.88 8.81 -19.83
C ALA A 157 -1.41 7.40 -19.57
N PHE A 158 -0.66 6.58 -18.83
CA PHE A 158 -1.12 5.27 -18.37
C PHE A 158 -2.33 5.41 -17.43
N SER A 159 -2.27 6.35 -16.46
CA SER A 159 -3.39 6.63 -15.54
C SER A 159 -4.66 6.99 -16.32
N ASP A 160 -4.58 7.92 -17.27
CA ASP A 160 -5.69 8.31 -18.11
C ASP A 160 -6.26 7.13 -18.92
N LEU A 161 -5.38 6.31 -19.50
CA LEU A 161 -5.77 5.13 -20.26
C LEU A 161 -6.50 4.10 -19.38
N LEU A 162 -5.99 3.82 -18.19
CA LEU A 162 -6.60 2.86 -17.25
C LEU A 162 -7.98 3.36 -16.80
N ILE A 163 -8.09 4.63 -16.43
CA ILE A 163 -9.35 5.25 -16.00
C ILE A 163 -10.38 5.26 -17.14
N ALA A 164 -9.95 5.57 -18.38
CA ALA A 164 -10.82 5.53 -19.54
C ALA A 164 -11.39 4.12 -19.82
N ASN A 165 -10.71 3.07 -19.34
CA ASN A 165 -11.17 1.68 -19.41
C ASN A 165 -11.85 1.21 -18.11
N GLY A 166 -12.25 2.14 -17.23
CA GLY A 166 -13.00 1.86 -16.01
C GLY A 166 -12.16 1.53 -14.78
N GLY A 167 -10.84 1.47 -14.89
CA GLY A 167 -9.94 1.14 -13.77
C GLY A 167 -9.73 2.31 -12.81
N THR A 168 -8.88 2.09 -11.84
CA THR A 168 -8.64 3.02 -10.74
C THR A 168 -7.15 3.30 -10.57
N THR A 169 -6.81 4.56 -10.34
CA THR A 169 -5.47 4.98 -9.96
C THR A 169 -5.49 5.76 -8.65
N ILE A 170 -4.42 5.59 -7.85
CA ILE A 170 -4.25 6.26 -6.56
C ILE A 170 -2.97 7.08 -6.62
N LEU A 171 -3.09 8.39 -6.45
CA LEU A 171 -1.93 9.28 -6.26
C LEU A 171 -1.67 9.42 -4.76
N THR A 172 -0.45 9.09 -4.33
CA THR A 172 0.01 9.19 -2.94
C THR A 172 1.04 10.31 -2.78
N GLU A 173 1.74 10.33 -1.64
CA GLU A 173 2.83 11.27 -1.35
C GLU A 173 2.34 12.72 -1.34
N VAL A 174 1.42 13.03 -0.41
CA VAL A 174 0.85 14.38 -0.26
C VAL A 174 1.90 15.49 -0.20
N PRO A 175 3.08 15.30 0.45
CA PRO A 175 4.16 16.30 0.43
C PRO A 175 4.67 16.64 -0.98
N GLU A 176 4.52 15.73 -1.93
CA GLU A 176 4.89 15.97 -3.34
C GLU A 176 3.80 16.70 -4.15
N MET A 177 2.67 17.03 -3.53
CA MET A 177 1.59 17.84 -4.14
C MET A 177 1.71 19.32 -3.78
N PHE A 178 2.51 19.66 -2.75
CA PHE A 178 2.65 21.04 -2.27
C PHE A 178 3.25 21.96 -3.34
N GLY A 179 2.55 23.05 -3.63
CA GLY A 179 2.92 24.00 -4.70
C GLY A 179 2.30 23.68 -6.06
N ALA A 180 1.73 22.47 -6.25
CA ALA A 180 0.99 22.07 -7.45
C ALA A 180 -0.44 21.60 -7.14
N GLU A 181 -0.89 21.75 -5.90
CA GLU A 181 -2.19 21.29 -5.42
C GLU A 181 -3.38 21.84 -6.22
N THR A 182 -3.27 23.05 -6.76
CA THR A 182 -4.33 23.66 -7.58
C THR A 182 -4.62 22.87 -8.86
N LEU A 183 -3.66 22.12 -9.39
CA LEU A 183 -3.87 21.24 -10.54
C LEU A 183 -4.82 20.08 -10.21
N LEU A 184 -4.77 19.58 -8.99
CA LEU A 184 -5.67 18.53 -8.50
C LEU A 184 -7.02 19.11 -8.10
N MET A 185 -7.03 20.21 -7.34
CA MET A 185 -8.23 20.91 -6.89
C MET A 185 -9.14 21.33 -8.05
N ASN A 186 -8.57 21.85 -9.14
CA ASN A 186 -9.31 22.27 -10.33
C ASN A 186 -9.93 21.12 -11.12
N ARG A 187 -9.57 19.88 -10.81
CA ARG A 187 -10.09 18.67 -11.45
C ARG A 187 -11.03 17.86 -10.55
N CYS A 188 -11.35 18.35 -9.36
CA CYS A 188 -12.33 17.70 -8.51
C CYS A 188 -13.71 17.67 -9.18
N GLU A 189 -14.37 16.50 -9.14
CA GLU A 189 -15.65 16.29 -9.83
C GLU A 189 -16.79 17.14 -9.25
N ASN A 190 -16.67 17.52 -7.96
CA ASN A 190 -17.66 18.35 -7.27
C ASN A 190 -17.01 19.15 -6.12
N GLU A 191 -17.80 20.04 -5.50
CA GLU A 191 -17.37 20.92 -4.42
C GLU A 191 -16.91 20.15 -3.17
N GLU A 192 -17.59 19.07 -2.83
CA GLU A 192 -17.23 18.24 -1.68
C GLU A 192 -15.82 17.66 -1.83
N LEU A 193 -15.49 17.08 -2.99
CA LEU A 193 -14.15 16.58 -3.30
C LEU A 193 -13.10 17.67 -3.33
N PHE A 194 -13.47 18.88 -3.79
CA PHE A 194 -12.59 20.03 -3.71
C PHE A 194 -12.23 20.36 -2.27
N GLU A 195 -13.23 20.46 -1.37
CA GLU A 195 -13.00 20.71 0.05
C GLU A 195 -12.19 19.60 0.73
N GLN A 196 -12.48 18.35 0.42
CA GLN A 196 -11.71 17.19 0.91
C GLN A 196 -10.25 17.28 0.43
N THR A 197 -10.00 17.65 -0.81
CA THR A 197 -8.64 17.82 -1.35
C THR A 197 -7.91 18.97 -0.66
N VAL A 198 -8.57 20.12 -0.45
CA VAL A 198 -8.03 21.24 0.33
C VAL A 198 -7.66 20.80 1.75
N LYS A 199 -8.56 20.05 2.39
CA LYS A 199 -8.34 19.53 3.74
C LYS A 199 -7.15 18.56 3.77
N LEU A 200 -7.08 17.60 2.85
CA LEU A 200 -5.97 16.65 2.71
C LEU A 200 -4.62 17.37 2.71
N ILE A 201 -4.48 18.38 1.85
CA ILE A 201 -3.23 19.15 1.71
C ILE A 201 -2.91 19.93 3.00
N ASN A 202 -3.91 20.61 3.57
CA ASN A 202 -3.71 21.43 4.76
C ASN A 202 -3.43 20.59 6.02
N ASP A 203 -4.10 19.46 6.17
CA ASP A 203 -3.85 18.54 7.30
C ASP A 203 -2.40 18.04 7.25
N PHE A 204 -1.89 17.70 6.08
CA PHE A 204 -0.51 17.25 5.94
C PHE A 204 0.50 18.39 6.19
N LYS A 205 0.21 19.61 5.75
CA LYS A 205 1.01 20.80 6.09
C LYS A 205 1.03 21.04 7.61
N ASN A 206 -0.14 20.89 8.27
CA ASN A 206 -0.26 21.01 9.72
C ASN A 206 0.50 19.90 10.45
N TYR A 207 0.49 18.68 9.94
CA TYR A 207 1.28 17.57 10.47
C TYR A 207 2.76 17.92 10.49
N PHE A 208 3.33 18.43 9.38
CA PHE A 208 4.72 18.88 9.32
C PHE A 208 5.02 19.97 10.35
N THR A 209 4.22 21.02 10.40
CA THR A 209 4.44 22.15 11.32
C THR A 209 4.28 21.76 12.78
N SER A 210 3.35 20.85 13.12
CA SER A 210 3.18 20.34 14.48
C SER A 210 4.39 19.56 14.99
N HIS A 211 5.18 19.00 14.08
CA HIS A 211 6.45 18.29 14.36
C HIS A 211 7.69 19.18 14.16
N ASN A 212 7.51 20.51 14.06
CA ASN A 212 8.58 21.47 13.82
C ASN A 212 9.40 21.16 12.54
N GLN A 213 8.73 20.59 11.51
CA GLN A 213 9.34 20.36 10.20
C GLN A 213 8.87 21.45 9.23
N THR A 214 9.79 21.82 8.32
CA THR A 214 9.46 22.81 7.28
C THR A 214 8.73 22.15 6.13
N ILE A 215 7.70 22.82 5.61
CA ILE A 215 6.85 22.32 4.52
C ILE A 215 7.61 22.27 3.19
N TYR A 216 8.56 23.21 2.98
CA TYR A 216 9.20 23.52 1.70
C TYR A 216 10.64 23.00 1.57
N GLU A 217 11.08 22.06 2.39
CA GLU A 217 12.40 21.43 2.25
C GLU A 217 12.44 20.26 1.24
N ASN A 218 11.34 20.01 0.55
CA ASN A 218 11.33 19.19 -0.65
C ASN A 218 11.71 20.07 -1.87
N PRO A 219 12.55 19.66 -2.81
CA PRO A 219 13.13 18.33 -3.04
C PRO A 219 14.29 17.97 -2.10
N SER A 220 14.51 16.67 -1.92
CA SER A 220 15.63 16.13 -1.15
C SER A 220 16.99 16.52 -1.75
N PRO A 221 18.10 16.43 -0.99
CA PRO A 221 19.43 16.69 -1.55
C PRO A 221 19.77 15.86 -2.78
N GLY A 222 19.31 14.60 -2.85
CA GLY A 222 19.50 13.72 -4.01
C GLY A 222 18.72 14.21 -5.25
N ASN A 223 17.49 14.65 -5.05
CA ASN A 223 16.68 15.22 -6.13
C ASN A 223 17.29 16.53 -6.67
N LYS A 224 17.80 17.39 -5.77
CA LYS A 224 18.52 18.64 -6.16
C LYS A 224 19.75 18.33 -6.98
N LYS A 225 20.55 17.34 -6.56
CA LYS A 225 21.72 16.87 -7.34
C LYS A 225 21.29 16.29 -8.70
N GLY A 226 20.11 15.70 -8.78
CA GLY A 226 19.50 15.21 -10.02
C GLY A 226 18.91 16.30 -10.93
N GLY A 227 18.96 17.59 -10.53
CA GLY A 227 18.55 18.71 -11.37
C GLY A 227 17.18 19.31 -11.05
N ILE A 228 16.49 18.88 -9.97
CA ILE A 228 15.24 19.51 -9.52
C ILE A 228 15.59 20.74 -8.68
N SER A 229 15.02 21.90 -9.01
CA SER A 229 15.46 23.18 -8.45
C SER A 229 14.64 23.66 -7.25
N SER A 230 13.32 23.43 -7.26
CA SER A 230 12.40 23.96 -6.25
C SER A 230 11.32 22.93 -5.84
N LEU A 231 10.54 23.28 -4.81
CA LEU A 231 9.37 22.53 -4.38
C LEU A 231 8.36 22.40 -5.54
N GLU A 232 8.06 23.52 -6.19
CA GLU A 232 7.09 23.59 -7.28
C GLU A 232 7.54 22.78 -8.49
N ASP A 233 8.83 22.83 -8.83
CA ASP A 233 9.40 22.04 -9.92
C ASP A 233 9.19 20.54 -9.66
N LYS A 234 9.49 20.06 -8.44
CA LYS A 234 9.21 18.69 -8.06
C LYS A 234 7.71 18.36 -8.08
N SER A 235 6.89 19.21 -7.48
CA SER A 235 5.45 18.95 -7.34
C SER A 235 4.70 19.00 -8.65
N LEU A 236 5.04 19.94 -9.54
CA LEU A 236 4.51 19.97 -10.91
C LEU A 236 4.87 18.69 -11.67
N GLY A 237 6.11 18.21 -11.51
CA GLY A 237 6.52 16.94 -12.09
C GLY A 237 5.75 15.75 -11.50
N CYS A 238 5.66 15.65 -10.17
CA CYS A 238 5.05 14.50 -9.51
C CYS A 238 3.53 14.41 -9.74
N THR A 239 2.80 15.52 -9.72
CA THR A 239 1.36 15.54 -9.97
C THR A 239 0.97 15.11 -11.39
N GLN A 240 1.89 15.19 -12.36
CA GLN A 240 1.65 14.70 -13.72
C GLN A 240 1.36 13.19 -13.79
N LYS A 241 1.81 12.40 -12.80
CA LYS A 241 1.47 10.97 -12.69
C LYS A 241 -0.04 10.73 -12.65
N SER A 242 -0.83 11.69 -12.18
CA SER A 242 -2.29 11.60 -12.12
C SER A 242 -2.98 11.83 -13.46
N GLY A 243 -2.24 12.11 -14.54
CA GLY A 243 -2.82 12.40 -15.85
C GLY A 243 -3.74 13.62 -15.84
N SER A 244 -4.81 13.54 -16.61
CA SER A 244 -5.81 14.60 -16.78
C SER A 244 -7.20 14.26 -16.22
N ALA A 245 -7.41 13.03 -15.73
CA ALA A 245 -8.68 12.55 -15.23
C ALA A 245 -9.19 13.37 -14.02
N PRO A 246 -10.52 13.52 -13.85
CA PRO A 246 -11.08 14.19 -12.67
C PRO A 246 -10.76 13.42 -11.40
N VAL A 247 -10.54 14.13 -10.28
CA VAL A 247 -10.43 13.54 -8.95
C VAL A 247 -11.82 13.09 -8.50
N ARG A 248 -11.96 11.80 -8.19
CA ARG A 248 -13.23 11.15 -7.84
C ARG A 248 -13.28 10.66 -6.40
N GLY A 249 -12.13 10.61 -5.71
CA GLY A 249 -12.07 10.21 -4.30
C GLY A 249 -10.87 10.82 -3.59
N VAL A 250 -11.02 10.98 -2.28
CA VAL A 250 -9.95 11.35 -1.35
C VAL A 250 -10.00 10.34 -0.20
N LEU A 251 -8.93 9.58 -0.03
CA LEU A 251 -8.82 8.47 0.90
C LEU A 251 -7.98 8.85 2.12
N SER A 252 -8.44 8.46 3.30
CA SER A 252 -7.64 8.48 4.52
C SER A 252 -6.56 7.40 4.49
N TYR A 253 -5.56 7.50 5.36
CA TYR A 253 -4.51 6.48 5.48
C TYR A 253 -5.10 5.14 5.93
N GLY A 254 -4.84 4.07 5.18
CA GLY A 254 -5.41 2.75 5.42
C GLY A 254 -6.90 2.61 5.04
N GLU A 255 -7.45 3.51 4.24
CA GLU A 255 -8.83 3.42 3.77
C GLU A 255 -8.90 2.67 2.43
N PRO A 256 -9.75 1.63 2.31
CA PRO A 256 -9.96 0.92 1.06
C PRO A 256 -10.57 1.79 -0.03
N VAL A 257 -10.18 1.55 -1.27
CA VAL A 257 -10.74 2.25 -2.43
C VAL A 257 -12.20 1.85 -2.64
N ALA A 258 -13.09 2.83 -2.64
CA ALA A 258 -14.52 2.64 -2.84
C ALA A 258 -15.04 3.17 -4.19
N VAL A 259 -14.27 4.02 -4.88
CA VAL A 259 -14.69 4.73 -6.10
C VAL A 259 -13.69 4.52 -7.22
N HIS A 260 -14.19 4.11 -8.39
CA HIS A 260 -13.35 4.00 -9.59
C HIS A 260 -12.90 5.36 -10.11
N GLY A 261 -11.72 5.40 -10.72
CA GLY A 261 -11.12 6.62 -11.27
C GLY A 261 -9.91 7.09 -10.46
N LEU A 262 -9.58 8.38 -10.56
CA LEU A 262 -8.46 8.95 -9.82
C LEU A 262 -8.84 9.22 -8.37
N ASN A 263 -8.11 8.61 -7.45
CA ASN A 263 -8.20 8.85 -6.01
C ASN A 263 -6.91 9.48 -5.48
N LEU A 264 -7.01 10.37 -4.51
CA LEU A 264 -5.89 10.91 -3.75
C LEU A 264 -5.83 10.20 -2.40
N LEU A 265 -4.65 9.80 -1.96
CA LEU A 265 -4.47 9.09 -0.69
C LEU A 265 -3.67 9.95 0.29
N SER A 266 -4.19 10.10 1.53
CA SER A 266 -3.50 10.73 2.66
C SER A 266 -2.36 9.83 3.14
N ALA A 267 -1.23 9.85 2.41
CA ALA A 267 -0.04 9.08 2.76
C ALA A 267 1.24 9.89 2.47
N PRO A 268 2.34 9.62 3.21
CA PRO A 268 3.64 10.25 3.00
C PRO A 268 4.32 9.81 1.70
#